data_ebd047cbeee7942f9cb7ed5c39782dea
#
_entry.id   ebd047cbeee7942f9cb7ed5c39782dea
#
_cell.length_a   1.000
_cell.length_b   1.000
_cell.length_c   1.000
_cell.angle_alpha   90.00
_cell.angle_beta   90.00
_cell.angle_gamma   90.00
#
_symmetry.space_group_name_H-M   'P 1'
#
loop_
_entity.id
_entity.type
_entity.pdbx_description
1 polymer ?
#
loop_
_entity_poly.entity_id
_entity_poly.type
_entity_poly.pdbx_seq_one_letter_code
_entity_poly.pdbx_strand_id
1 'polypeptide(L)'
;MRLPRGNGFFGRRFLAIVASLFHGRISRQPMANSTPSRLGKILQGLLFVLIGIGLLAIAVNFTLDRREFIASAQTADGIVSDLNAGGSHPEIAFTTGSGEKISYPQGGFIFGYQKDQPVRVYYQPERPANSAVIDDPAALWGTPGVLGLIGLVFTLAGLVGVISQRGRATQKAKGL
;
A
#
# COMPACT_ATOMS: atom_id res chain seq x y z
N MET A 1 -48.96 2.90 61.04
CA MET A 1 -48.39 3.93 60.15
C MET A 1 -48.02 3.27 58.83
N ARG A 2 -48.80 3.47 57.74
CA ARG A 2 -48.63 2.81 56.43
C ARG A 2 -47.95 3.81 55.50
N LEU A 3 -46.82 3.43 54.94
CA LEU A 3 -46.13 4.22 53.90
C LEU A 3 -46.80 4.01 52.53
N PRO A 4 -46.96 5.04 51.70
CA PRO A 4 -47.59 4.93 50.39
C PRO A 4 -46.63 4.30 49.37
N ARG A 5 -47.18 3.31 48.61
CA ARG A 5 -46.53 2.75 47.44
C ARG A 5 -46.46 3.78 46.32
N GLY A 6 -45.26 4.26 46.00
CA GLY A 6 -44.99 5.16 44.89
C GLY A 6 -45.16 4.46 43.52
N ASN A 7 -45.87 5.13 42.66
CA ASN A 7 -46.37 4.69 41.35
C ASN A 7 -45.23 4.46 40.33
N GLY A 8 -45.01 3.22 39.97
CA GLY A 8 -44.13 2.83 38.85
C GLY A 8 -44.70 3.08 37.44
N PHE A 9 -45.51 4.15 37.27
CA PHE A 9 -46.20 4.41 35.99
C PHE A 9 -45.37 5.19 34.98
N PHE A 10 -44.36 5.92 35.43
CA PHE A 10 -43.51 6.75 34.55
C PHE A 10 -42.42 5.96 33.83
N GLY A 11 -41.86 4.92 34.47
CA GLY A 11 -40.78 4.12 33.90
C GLY A 11 -41.24 3.23 32.73
N ARG A 12 -42.45 2.72 32.76
CA ARG A 12 -42.97 1.80 31.72
C ARG A 12 -43.32 2.51 30.41
N ARG A 13 -43.73 3.79 30.45
CA ARG A 13 -44.01 4.59 29.24
C ARG A 13 -42.71 5.07 28.56
N PHE A 14 -41.69 5.37 29.34
CA PHE A 14 -40.41 5.78 28.80
C PHE A 14 -39.71 4.62 28.08
N LEU A 15 -39.75 3.40 28.65
CA LEU A 15 -39.20 2.21 27.99
C LEU A 15 -39.95 1.85 26.70
N ALA A 16 -41.27 2.04 26.65
CA ALA A 16 -42.07 1.77 25.46
C ALA A 16 -41.75 2.73 24.31
N ILE A 17 -41.51 4.02 24.63
CA ILE A 17 -41.12 5.03 23.62
C ILE A 17 -39.71 4.74 23.08
N VAL A 18 -38.75 4.40 23.94
CA VAL A 18 -37.40 4.03 23.52
C VAL A 18 -37.43 2.75 22.69
N ALA A 19 -38.22 1.75 23.07
CA ALA A 19 -38.36 0.51 22.29
C ALA A 19 -39.02 0.76 20.92
N SER A 20 -39.95 1.71 20.80
CA SER A 20 -40.58 2.05 19.51
C SER A 20 -39.62 2.81 18.57
N LEU A 21 -38.70 3.59 19.11
CA LEU A 21 -37.64 4.25 18.32
C LEU A 21 -36.59 3.26 17.79
N PHE A 22 -36.35 2.16 18.49
CA PHE A 22 -35.45 1.08 18.04
C PHE A 22 -36.15 0.01 17.18
N HIS A 23 -37.50 -0.02 17.14
CA HIS A 23 -38.29 -0.86 16.24
C HIS A 23 -38.60 -0.19 14.91
N GLY A 24 -37.83 0.86 14.54
CA GLY A 24 -37.78 1.30 13.16
C GLY A 24 -37.40 0.09 12.32
N ARG A 25 -38.38 -0.50 11.64
CA ARG A 25 -38.24 -1.57 10.67
C ARG A 25 -37.17 -1.13 9.69
N ILE A 26 -35.90 -1.54 9.93
CA ILE A 26 -34.87 -1.48 8.92
C ILE A 26 -35.38 -2.41 7.82
N SER A 27 -36.12 -1.86 6.88
CA SER A 27 -36.39 -2.52 5.62
C SER A 27 -35.03 -2.72 5.00
N ARG A 28 -34.44 -3.90 5.23
CA ARG A 28 -33.33 -4.39 4.40
C ARG A 28 -33.90 -4.47 3.00
N GLN A 29 -33.81 -3.38 2.26
CA GLN A 29 -33.89 -3.48 0.81
C GLN A 29 -32.84 -4.52 0.43
N PRO A 30 -33.22 -5.62 -0.21
CA PRO A 30 -32.23 -6.50 -0.77
C PRO A 30 -31.44 -5.62 -1.72
N MET A 31 -30.15 -5.39 -1.40
CA MET A 31 -29.24 -4.81 -2.38
C MET A 31 -29.40 -5.71 -3.60
N ALA A 32 -30.02 -5.17 -4.65
CA ALA A 32 -30.12 -5.85 -5.91
C ALA A 32 -28.66 -6.17 -6.31
N ASN A 33 -28.25 -7.43 -6.10
CA ASN A 33 -27.00 -7.95 -6.62
C ASN A 33 -27.14 -7.93 -8.13
N SER A 34 -26.99 -6.74 -8.71
CA SER A 34 -26.89 -6.58 -10.15
C SER A 34 -25.60 -7.28 -10.57
N THR A 35 -25.75 -8.53 -11.00
CA THR A 35 -24.63 -9.27 -11.60
C THR A 35 -24.08 -8.37 -12.70
N PRO A 36 -22.80 -7.95 -12.63
CA PRO A 36 -22.28 -7.00 -13.60
C PRO A 36 -22.46 -7.54 -15.01
N SER A 37 -22.98 -6.70 -15.90
CA SER A 37 -23.19 -7.06 -17.30
C SER A 37 -21.88 -7.54 -17.92
N ARG A 38 -21.93 -8.34 -18.96
CA ARG A 38 -20.74 -8.81 -19.68
C ARG A 38 -19.83 -7.64 -20.09
N LEU A 39 -20.41 -6.55 -20.56
CA LEU A 39 -19.70 -5.33 -20.90
C LEU A 39 -18.99 -4.74 -19.67
N GLY A 40 -19.67 -4.68 -18.52
CA GLY A 40 -19.08 -4.21 -17.26
C GLY A 40 -17.84 -5.02 -16.85
N LYS A 41 -17.87 -6.36 -17.01
CA LYS A 41 -16.71 -7.22 -16.70
C LYS A 41 -15.54 -6.99 -17.67
N ILE A 42 -15.81 -6.76 -18.95
CA ILE A 42 -14.78 -6.42 -19.94
C ILE A 42 -14.16 -5.06 -19.61
N LEU A 43 -14.99 -4.04 -19.34
CA LEU A 43 -14.50 -2.71 -18.96
C LEU A 43 -13.67 -2.75 -17.69
N GLN A 44 -14.09 -3.50 -16.67
CA GLN A 44 -13.30 -3.71 -15.45
C GLN A 44 -11.97 -4.39 -15.75
N GLY A 45 -11.94 -5.41 -16.59
CA GLY A 45 -10.69 -6.07 -16.99
C GLY A 45 -9.75 -5.13 -17.74
N LEU A 46 -10.28 -4.33 -18.67
CA LEU A 46 -9.49 -3.31 -19.39
C LEU A 46 -8.93 -2.24 -18.43
N LEU A 47 -9.72 -1.80 -17.45
CA LEU A 47 -9.26 -0.84 -16.43
C LEU A 47 -8.09 -1.44 -15.63
N PHE A 48 -8.17 -2.71 -15.23
CA PHE A 48 -7.08 -3.37 -14.52
C PHE A 48 -5.81 -3.47 -15.37
N VAL A 49 -5.94 -3.79 -16.66
CA VAL A 49 -4.81 -3.80 -17.61
C VAL A 49 -4.16 -2.41 -17.70
N LEU A 50 -4.95 -1.35 -17.84
CA LEU A 50 -4.45 0.02 -17.95
C LEU A 50 -3.72 0.45 -16.67
N ILE A 51 -4.29 0.18 -15.50
CA ILE A 51 -3.64 0.46 -14.20
C ILE A 51 -2.34 -0.34 -14.09
N GLY A 52 -2.38 -1.63 -14.42
CA GLY A 52 -1.22 -2.50 -14.35
C GLY A 52 -0.07 -2.06 -15.24
N ILE A 53 -0.35 -1.70 -16.50
CA ILE A 53 0.65 -1.16 -17.43
C ILE A 53 1.21 0.18 -16.92
N GLY A 54 0.36 1.06 -16.40
CA GLY A 54 0.80 2.31 -15.80
C GLY A 54 1.78 2.11 -14.64
N LEU A 55 1.47 1.17 -13.73
CA LEU A 55 2.36 0.83 -12.62
C LEU A 55 3.69 0.20 -13.10
N LEU A 56 3.65 -0.64 -14.13
CA LEU A 56 4.86 -1.21 -14.73
C LEU A 56 5.73 -0.13 -15.35
N ALA A 57 5.15 0.83 -16.07
CA ALA A 57 5.89 1.96 -16.64
C ALA A 57 6.57 2.79 -15.55
N ILE A 58 5.86 3.09 -14.46
CA ILE A 58 6.42 3.79 -13.29
C ILE A 58 7.56 2.97 -12.66
N ALA A 59 7.39 1.66 -12.48
CA ALA A 59 8.43 0.79 -11.93
C ALA A 59 9.70 0.78 -12.79
N VAL A 60 9.54 0.77 -14.13
CA VAL A 60 10.67 0.86 -15.07
C VAL A 60 11.39 2.20 -14.92
N ASN A 61 10.67 3.32 -14.87
CA ASN A 61 11.29 4.64 -14.67
C ASN A 61 12.09 4.69 -13.36
N PHE A 62 11.50 4.27 -12.23
CA PHE A 62 12.23 4.20 -10.96
C PHE A 62 13.46 3.30 -11.01
N THR A 63 13.41 2.21 -11.79
CA THR A 63 14.56 1.32 -11.99
C THR A 63 15.67 2.01 -12.77
N LEU A 64 15.32 2.75 -13.82
CA LEU A 64 16.30 3.49 -14.63
C LEU A 64 16.93 4.62 -13.82
N ASP A 65 16.13 5.43 -13.12
CA ASP A 65 16.61 6.51 -12.26
C ASP A 65 17.55 5.97 -11.15
N ARG A 66 17.21 4.81 -10.57
CA ARG A 66 18.05 4.18 -9.57
C ARG A 66 19.39 3.68 -10.13
N ARG A 67 19.39 3.14 -11.33
CA ARG A 67 20.62 2.72 -12.02
C ARG A 67 21.53 3.92 -12.34
N GLU A 68 20.96 5.00 -12.84
CA GLU A 68 21.70 6.24 -13.11
C GLU A 68 22.27 6.83 -11.81
N PHE A 69 21.46 6.86 -10.74
CA PHE A 69 21.93 7.28 -9.42
C PHE A 69 23.13 6.45 -8.96
N ILE A 70 23.06 5.12 -8.96
CA ILE A 70 24.14 4.26 -8.52
C ILE A 70 25.41 4.45 -9.39
N ALA A 71 25.25 4.67 -10.70
CA ALA A 71 26.36 4.86 -11.62
C ALA A 71 27.10 6.19 -11.39
N SER A 72 26.42 7.22 -10.86
CA SER A 72 26.99 8.56 -10.63
C SER A 72 27.30 8.84 -9.16
N ALA A 73 26.79 8.03 -8.23
CA ALA A 73 26.97 8.24 -6.80
C ALA A 73 28.38 7.96 -6.33
N GLN A 74 28.83 8.71 -5.34
CA GLN A 74 29.98 8.35 -4.53
C GLN A 74 29.57 7.39 -3.41
N THR A 75 30.56 6.66 -2.89
CA THR A 75 30.36 5.75 -1.77
C THR A 75 31.10 6.25 -0.54
N ALA A 76 30.52 6.03 0.62
CA ALA A 76 31.18 6.25 1.91
C ALA A 76 30.86 5.09 2.86
N ASP A 77 31.76 4.85 3.80
CA ASP A 77 31.48 3.96 4.92
C ASP A 77 30.67 4.73 5.97
N GLY A 78 29.63 4.10 6.47
CA GLY A 78 28.72 4.63 7.49
C GLY A 78 28.44 3.60 8.56
N ILE A 79 27.70 4.03 9.57
CA ILE A 79 27.24 3.19 10.67
C ILE A 79 25.76 3.43 10.92
N VAL A 80 25.08 2.43 11.45
CA VAL A 80 23.75 2.59 12.03
C VAL A 80 23.90 3.29 13.38
N SER A 81 23.57 4.57 13.45
CA SER A 81 23.73 5.36 14.67
C SER A 81 22.60 5.15 15.67
N ASP A 82 21.38 4.90 15.17
CA ASP A 82 20.21 4.60 15.99
C ASP A 82 19.17 3.77 15.24
N LEU A 83 18.19 3.19 15.95
CA LEU A 83 17.11 2.39 15.41
C LEU A 83 15.76 3.08 15.66
N ASN A 84 15.27 3.80 14.65
CA ASN A 84 13.98 4.45 14.72
C ASN A 84 12.84 3.45 14.46
N ALA A 85 11.62 3.78 14.93
CA ALA A 85 10.38 3.04 14.68
C ALA A 85 10.50 1.50 14.88
N GLY A 86 11.16 1.08 15.96
CA GLY A 86 11.31 -0.35 16.25
C GLY A 86 12.27 -1.09 15.32
N GLY A 87 13.22 -0.38 14.69
CA GLY A 87 14.24 -0.93 13.81
C GLY A 87 13.87 -0.97 12.33
N SER A 88 12.72 -0.42 11.94
CA SER A 88 12.30 -0.37 10.53
C SER A 88 12.84 0.83 9.75
N HIS A 89 13.37 1.84 10.43
CA HIS A 89 13.95 3.03 9.83
C HIS A 89 15.23 3.40 10.60
N PRO A 90 16.36 2.68 10.34
CA PRO A 90 17.61 2.98 11.04
C PRO A 90 18.12 4.37 10.67
N GLU A 91 18.66 5.07 11.66
CA GLU A 91 19.42 6.31 11.46
C GLU A 91 20.83 5.94 11.01
N ILE A 92 21.26 6.48 9.88
CA ILE A 92 22.58 6.21 9.30
C ILE A 92 23.44 7.45 9.41
N ALA A 93 24.62 7.30 10.00
CA ALA A 93 25.64 8.34 10.07
C ALA A 93 26.82 7.97 9.19
N PHE A 94 27.30 8.91 8.36
CA PHE A 94 28.47 8.75 7.53
C PHE A 94 29.21 10.09 7.36
N THR A 95 30.44 10.03 6.86
CA THR A 95 31.23 11.22 6.51
C THR A 95 31.48 11.23 5.01
N THR A 96 31.15 12.34 4.37
CA THR A 96 31.40 12.51 2.92
C THR A 96 32.89 12.60 2.60
N GLY A 97 33.27 12.46 1.33
CA GLY A 97 34.65 12.66 0.87
C GLY A 97 35.18 14.08 1.13
N SER A 98 34.31 15.08 1.32
CA SER A 98 34.68 16.45 1.72
C SER A 98 34.84 16.63 3.24
N GLY A 99 34.58 15.60 4.04
CA GLY A 99 34.66 15.65 5.50
C GLY A 99 33.38 16.11 6.20
N GLU A 100 32.28 16.32 5.48
CA GLU A 100 30.99 16.68 6.05
C GLU A 100 30.35 15.46 6.75
N LYS A 101 29.90 15.64 7.99
CA LYS A 101 29.20 14.60 8.75
C LYS A 101 27.71 14.68 8.50
N ILE A 102 27.13 13.60 8.00
CA ILE A 102 25.71 13.49 7.65
C ILE A 102 25.07 12.42 8.53
N SER A 103 23.86 12.69 9.02
CA SER A 103 22.95 11.72 9.62
C SER A 103 21.60 11.82 8.94
N TYR A 104 21.01 10.69 8.59
CA TYR A 104 19.72 10.65 7.93
C TYR A 104 18.94 9.37 8.30
N PRO A 105 17.60 9.44 8.40
CA PRO A 105 16.77 8.25 8.56
C PRO A 105 16.65 7.50 7.24
N GLN A 106 17.09 6.25 7.21
CA GLN A 106 16.98 5.42 6.01
C GLN A 106 15.53 4.98 5.81
N GLY A 107 14.94 5.37 4.69
CA GLY A 107 13.63 4.91 4.26
C GLY A 107 13.67 3.59 3.50
N GLY A 108 12.48 3.03 3.19
CA GLY A 108 12.31 1.80 2.42
C GLY A 108 11.86 0.61 3.27
N PHE A 109 11.76 -0.55 2.63
CA PHE A 109 11.38 -1.82 3.29
C PHE A 109 12.63 -2.55 3.79
N ILE A 110 13.27 -1.98 4.82
CA ILE A 110 14.50 -2.52 5.40
C ILE A 110 14.27 -2.95 6.83
N PHE A 111 14.87 -4.08 7.21
CA PHE A 111 14.72 -4.69 8.54
C PHE A 111 16.02 -5.40 8.95
N GLY A 112 16.15 -5.63 10.25
CA GLY A 112 17.22 -6.48 10.80
C GLY A 112 18.55 -5.77 11.02
N TYR A 113 18.60 -4.44 10.92
CA TYR A 113 19.78 -3.66 11.26
C TYR A 113 19.97 -3.59 12.78
N GLN A 114 21.23 -3.48 13.19
CA GLN A 114 21.61 -3.31 14.60
C GLN A 114 22.40 -2.02 14.77
N LYS A 115 22.32 -1.43 15.97
CA LYS A 115 23.10 -0.25 16.31
C LYS A 115 24.61 -0.57 16.17
N ASP A 116 25.37 0.42 15.72
CA ASP A 116 26.81 0.33 15.41
C ASP A 116 27.17 -0.62 14.27
N GLN A 117 26.19 -1.17 13.54
CA GLN A 117 26.44 -1.99 12.37
C GLN A 117 27.05 -1.16 11.25
N PRO A 118 28.20 -1.58 10.65
CA PRO A 118 28.76 -0.90 9.50
C PRO A 118 27.89 -1.10 8.26
N VAL A 119 27.75 -0.02 7.49
CA VAL A 119 26.99 0.01 6.22
C VAL A 119 27.76 0.81 5.18
N ARG A 120 27.55 0.48 3.90
CA ARG A 120 28.01 1.33 2.79
C ARG A 120 26.88 2.23 2.36
N VAL A 121 27.19 3.49 2.07
CA VAL A 121 26.22 4.51 1.67
C VAL A 121 26.57 5.02 0.28
N TYR A 122 25.59 5.07 -0.62
CA TYR A 122 25.65 5.82 -1.88
C TYR A 122 25.10 7.22 -1.65
N TYR A 123 25.78 8.24 -2.16
CA TYR A 123 25.32 9.62 -2.07
C TYR A 123 25.80 10.46 -3.27
N GLN A 124 25.10 11.56 -3.57
CA GLN A 124 25.55 12.56 -4.53
C GLN A 124 26.24 13.72 -3.79
N PRO A 125 27.47 14.12 -4.19
CA PRO A 125 28.23 15.17 -3.51
C PRO A 125 27.52 16.51 -3.42
N GLU A 126 26.67 16.84 -4.41
CA GLU A 126 25.93 18.10 -4.50
C GLU A 126 24.80 18.20 -3.47
N ARG A 127 24.29 17.07 -2.97
CA ARG A 127 23.19 16.99 -2.02
C ARG A 127 23.28 15.75 -1.12
N PRO A 128 24.34 15.62 -0.35
CA PRO A 128 24.66 14.36 0.33
C PRO A 128 23.55 13.88 1.29
N ALA A 129 22.98 14.76 2.11
CA ALA A 129 21.91 14.40 3.06
C ALA A 129 20.62 13.92 2.38
N ASN A 130 20.27 14.51 1.22
CA ASN A 130 18.99 14.23 0.54
C ASN A 130 19.06 13.08 -0.46
N SER A 131 20.27 12.65 -0.83
CA SER A 131 20.49 11.58 -1.81
C SER A 131 20.99 10.29 -1.18
N ALA A 132 21.41 10.31 0.08
CA ALA A 132 22.01 9.19 0.75
C ALA A 132 21.07 7.98 0.83
N VAL A 133 21.61 6.80 0.44
CA VAL A 133 20.90 5.50 0.52
C VAL A 133 21.95 4.43 0.83
N ILE A 134 21.64 3.53 1.76
CA ILE A 134 22.50 2.39 2.05
C ILE A 134 22.57 1.40 0.87
N ASP A 135 23.70 0.72 0.73
CA ASP A 135 23.89 -0.38 -0.23
C ASP A 135 23.15 -1.64 0.24
N ASP A 136 21.83 -1.58 0.16
CA ASP A 136 20.94 -2.67 0.52
C ASP A 136 19.91 -2.90 -0.58
N PRO A 137 19.72 -4.15 -1.05
CA PRO A 137 18.78 -4.45 -2.13
C PRO A 137 17.35 -3.97 -1.87
N ALA A 138 16.86 -4.05 -0.63
CA ALA A 138 15.51 -3.60 -0.30
C ALA A 138 15.41 -2.06 -0.27
N ALA A 139 16.46 -1.36 0.17
CA ALA A 139 16.54 0.10 0.11
C ALA A 139 16.64 0.62 -1.33
N LEU A 140 17.43 -0.05 -2.17
CA LEU A 140 17.67 0.36 -3.54
C LEU A 140 16.53 -0.04 -4.50
N TRP A 141 16.03 -1.27 -4.38
CA TRP A 141 15.11 -1.89 -5.36
C TRP A 141 13.73 -2.21 -4.82
N GLY A 142 13.49 -2.02 -3.52
CA GLY A 142 12.21 -2.38 -2.89
C GLY A 142 11.02 -1.65 -3.52
N THR A 143 11.10 -0.34 -3.69
CA THR A 143 10.03 0.46 -4.28
C THR A 143 9.71 0.05 -5.72
N PRO A 144 10.66 0.02 -6.67
CA PRO A 144 10.36 -0.43 -8.03
C PRO A 144 9.92 -1.90 -8.09
N GLY A 145 10.47 -2.76 -7.24
CA GLY A 145 10.09 -4.17 -7.16
C GLY A 145 8.64 -4.38 -6.75
N VAL A 146 8.20 -3.69 -5.71
CA VAL A 146 6.79 -3.75 -5.23
C VAL A 146 5.84 -3.19 -6.28
N LEU A 147 6.14 -2.03 -6.87
CA LEU A 147 5.32 -1.44 -7.93
C LEU A 147 5.23 -2.35 -9.15
N GLY A 148 6.35 -2.96 -9.55
CA GLY A 148 6.40 -3.90 -10.66
C GLY A 148 5.56 -5.15 -10.40
N LEU A 149 5.65 -5.71 -9.19
CA LEU A 149 4.85 -6.88 -8.81
C LEU A 149 3.35 -6.57 -8.82
N ILE A 150 2.94 -5.45 -8.22
CA ILE A 150 1.53 -5.02 -8.22
C ILE A 150 1.06 -4.78 -9.65
N GLY A 151 1.83 -4.07 -10.47
CA GLY A 151 1.52 -3.82 -11.88
C GLY A 151 1.34 -5.11 -12.68
N LEU A 152 2.20 -6.10 -12.46
CA LEU A 152 2.11 -7.41 -13.10
C LEU A 152 0.82 -8.14 -12.70
N VAL A 153 0.50 -8.18 -11.40
CA VAL A 153 -0.72 -8.83 -10.89
C VAL A 153 -1.97 -8.18 -11.49
N PHE A 154 -2.05 -6.85 -11.52
CA PHE A 154 -3.18 -6.14 -12.11
C PHE A 154 -3.30 -6.42 -13.62
N THR A 155 -2.19 -6.38 -14.35
CA THR A 155 -2.18 -6.68 -15.79
C THR A 155 -2.69 -8.09 -16.06
N LEU A 156 -2.14 -9.09 -15.36
CA LEU A 156 -2.54 -10.49 -15.54
C LEU A 156 -4.00 -10.73 -15.15
N ALA A 157 -4.45 -10.19 -14.01
CA ALA A 157 -5.84 -10.31 -13.58
C ALA A 157 -6.81 -9.68 -14.60
N GLY A 158 -6.46 -8.51 -15.12
CA GLY A 158 -7.23 -7.82 -16.16
C GLY A 158 -7.30 -8.61 -17.45
N LEU A 159 -6.18 -9.16 -17.93
CA LEU A 159 -6.12 -10.00 -19.13
C LEU A 159 -6.99 -11.28 -18.99
N VAL A 160 -6.84 -11.99 -17.87
CA VAL A 160 -7.66 -13.18 -17.59
C VAL A 160 -9.15 -12.81 -17.56
N GLY A 161 -9.50 -11.66 -16.93
CA GLY A 161 -10.87 -11.15 -16.92
C GLY A 161 -11.45 -10.92 -18.31
N VAL A 162 -10.70 -10.30 -19.21
CA VAL A 162 -11.12 -10.02 -20.59
C VAL A 162 -11.22 -11.32 -21.41
N ILE A 163 -10.20 -12.18 -21.36
CA ILE A 163 -10.14 -13.43 -22.14
C ILE A 163 -11.27 -14.38 -21.75
N SER A 164 -11.56 -14.53 -20.45
CA SER A 164 -12.62 -15.41 -19.96
C SER A 164 -14.02 -15.02 -20.46
N GLN A 165 -14.26 -13.73 -20.70
CA GLN A 165 -15.53 -13.27 -21.28
C GLN A 165 -15.63 -13.54 -22.80
N ARG A 166 -14.50 -13.55 -23.51
CA ARG A 166 -14.46 -13.91 -24.95
C ARG A 166 -14.76 -15.40 -25.17
N GLY A 167 -14.13 -16.28 -24.37
CA GLY A 167 -14.32 -17.73 -24.49
C GLY A 167 -15.79 -18.19 -24.30
N ARG A 168 -16.49 -17.59 -23.32
CA ARG A 168 -17.90 -17.87 -23.05
C ARG A 168 -18.82 -17.44 -24.19
N ALA A 169 -18.44 -16.44 -24.99
CA ALA A 169 -19.23 -16.02 -26.15
C ALA A 169 -19.17 -17.04 -27.31
N THR A 170 -17.96 -17.57 -27.54
CA THR A 170 -17.72 -18.51 -28.63
C THR A 170 -18.42 -19.85 -28.37
N GLN A 171 -18.46 -20.30 -27.10
CA GLN A 171 -19.20 -21.52 -26.74
C GLN A 171 -20.72 -21.37 -26.90
N LYS A 172 -21.29 -20.21 -26.54
CA LYS A 172 -22.72 -19.94 -26.72
C LYS A 172 -23.13 -19.84 -28.17
N ALA A 173 -22.25 -19.40 -29.07
CA ALA A 173 -22.49 -19.32 -30.49
C ALA A 173 -22.38 -20.70 -31.20
N LYS A 174 -21.63 -21.65 -30.62
CA LYS A 174 -21.47 -23.01 -31.18
C LYS A 174 -22.52 -24.01 -30.66
N GLY A 175 -23.28 -23.66 -29.65
CA GLY A 175 -24.33 -24.52 -29.06
C GLY A 175 -25.75 -24.21 -29.57
N LEU A 176 -25.87 -23.41 -30.63
CA LEU A 176 -27.05 -23.20 -31.47
C LEU A 176 -26.83 -23.94 -32.80
#